data_d0cf24935b1717b32266285524d4e354
#
_entry.id   d0cf24935b1717b32266285524d4e354
#
_cell.length_a   1.000
_cell.length_b   1.000
_cell.length_c   1.000
_cell.angle_alpha   90.00
_cell.angle_beta   90.00
_cell.angle_gamma   90.00
#
_symmetry.space_group_name_H-M   'P 1'
#
loop_
_entity.id
_entity.type
_entity.pdbx_description
1 polymer ?
#
loop_
_entity_poly.entity_id
_entity_poly.type
_entity_poly.pdbx_seq_one_letter_code
_entity_poly.pdbx_strand_id
1 'polypeptide(L)'
;NDSDFDWAAIDADPEADHRPNTELPVFADTLHETLDALRQGGVQPVMMTLPPIDGERYLDFLCRDNLRRDRILDWLGEPQMIYRHQELYADTAAEIALRENIPLIPVRQTFLRNHRLSQLIAADGIHLTMPGYEQLFDTLADWVKHNI
;
A
#
# COMPACT_ATOMS: atom_id res chain seq x y z
N ASN A 1 6.57 1.01 0.40
CA ASN A 1 7.95 0.46 0.40
C ASN A 1 8.10 -0.72 1.38
N ASP A 2 7.36 -0.73 2.50
CA ASP A 2 7.48 -1.80 3.52
C ASP A 2 7.09 -3.17 2.97
N SER A 3 6.02 -3.24 2.20
CA SER A 3 5.52 -4.46 1.57
C SER A 3 6.26 -4.84 0.27
N ASP A 4 7.25 -4.07 -0.15
CA ASP A 4 8.00 -4.30 -1.38
C ASP A 4 9.19 -5.24 -1.15
N PHE A 5 9.78 -5.74 -2.21
CA PHE A 5 10.84 -6.75 -2.18
C PHE A 5 12.09 -6.28 -2.91
N ASP A 6 13.22 -6.96 -2.67
CA ASP A 6 14.39 -6.86 -3.53
C ASP A 6 14.16 -7.67 -4.83
N TRP A 7 13.58 -6.99 -5.80
CA TRP A 7 13.24 -7.61 -7.09
C TRP A 7 14.46 -8.09 -7.89
N ALA A 8 15.63 -7.47 -7.68
CA ALA A 8 16.85 -7.91 -8.31
C ALA A 8 17.36 -9.23 -7.71
N ALA A 9 17.22 -9.41 -6.40
CA ALA A 9 17.52 -10.68 -5.75
C ALA A 9 16.57 -11.79 -6.19
N ILE A 10 15.26 -11.49 -6.32
CA ILE A 10 14.27 -12.45 -6.84
C ILE A 10 14.59 -12.86 -8.29
N ASP A 11 14.91 -11.90 -9.15
CA ASP A 11 15.33 -12.20 -10.52
C ASP A 11 16.59 -13.04 -10.59
N ALA A 12 17.53 -12.83 -9.67
CA ALA A 12 18.76 -13.61 -9.62
C ALA A 12 18.54 -15.05 -9.17
N ASP A 13 17.70 -15.29 -8.16
CA ASP A 13 17.39 -16.61 -7.60
C ASP A 13 15.93 -16.70 -7.11
N PRO A 14 14.96 -17.00 -7.98
CA PRO A 14 13.54 -17.06 -7.59
C PRO A 14 13.18 -18.23 -6.66
N GLU A 15 14.07 -19.20 -6.46
CA GLU A 15 13.84 -20.32 -5.53
C GLU A 15 14.29 -20.02 -4.09
N ALA A 16 15.01 -18.90 -3.87
CA ALA A 16 15.44 -18.50 -2.54
C ALA A 16 14.26 -17.98 -1.68
N ASP A 17 14.47 -17.94 -0.37
CA ASP A 17 13.51 -17.33 0.57
C ASP A 17 13.64 -15.80 0.51
N HIS A 18 12.69 -15.15 -0.15
CA HIS A 18 12.64 -13.70 -0.27
C HIS A 18 11.64 -13.10 0.73
N ARG A 19 12.07 -12.08 1.44
CA ARG A 19 11.27 -11.39 2.42
C ARG A 19 10.98 -9.96 1.99
N PRO A 20 9.86 -9.38 2.42
CA PRO A 20 9.57 -7.98 2.17
C PRO A 20 10.60 -7.09 2.86
N ASN A 21 10.71 -5.85 2.42
CA ASN A 21 11.63 -4.86 2.98
C ASN A 21 11.41 -4.67 4.50
N THR A 22 10.17 -4.75 4.93
CA THR A 22 9.78 -4.77 6.35
C THR A 22 8.82 -5.93 6.59
N GLU A 23 9.17 -6.90 7.38
CA GLU A 23 8.26 -8.02 7.70
C GLU A 23 7.00 -7.52 8.40
N LEU A 24 5.85 -8.13 8.10
CA LEU A 24 4.55 -7.67 8.59
C LEU A 24 4.46 -7.51 10.12
N PRO A 25 5.02 -8.42 10.96
CA PRO A 25 5.05 -8.20 12.42
C PRO A 25 5.86 -6.96 12.81
N VAL A 26 7.01 -6.73 12.18
CA VAL A 26 7.86 -5.55 12.44
C VAL A 26 7.14 -4.26 12.03
N PHE A 27 6.44 -4.29 10.89
CA PHE A 27 5.59 -3.18 10.47
C PHE A 27 4.50 -2.87 11.49
N ALA A 28 3.80 -3.89 12.00
CA ALA A 28 2.75 -3.72 13.00
C ALA A 28 3.30 -3.14 14.31
N ASP A 29 4.41 -3.68 14.83
CA ASP A 29 5.04 -3.20 16.05
C ASP A 29 5.51 -1.75 15.91
N THR A 30 6.16 -1.41 14.78
CA THR A 30 6.62 -0.03 14.49
C THR A 30 5.45 0.95 14.39
N LEU A 31 4.32 0.51 13.82
CA LEU A 31 3.12 1.34 13.76
C LEU A 31 2.55 1.61 15.15
N HIS A 32 2.45 0.59 16.02
CA HIS A 32 2.04 0.75 17.41
C HIS A 32 2.94 1.72 18.17
N GLU A 33 4.27 1.54 18.08
CA GLU A 33 5.26 2.43 18.73
C GLU A 33 5.12 3.87 18.24
N THR A 34 4.89 4.08 16.93
CA THR A 34 4.70 5.41 16.33
C THR A 34 3.44 6.08 16.88
N LEU A 35 2.33 5.35 16.95
CA LEU A 35 1.06 5.87 17.46
C LEU A 35 1.17 6.22 18.95
N ASP A 36 1.82 5.39 19.73
CA ASP A 36 2.08 5.65 21.14
C ASP A 36 2.97 6.88 21.37
N ALA A 37 4.03 7.03 20.57
CA ALA A 37 4.91 8.20 20.64
C ALA A 37 4.15 9.51 20.31
N LEU A 38 3.27 9.49 19.29
CA LEU A 38 2.42 10.63 18.95
C LEU A 38 1.49 11.01 20.11
N ARG A 39 0.83 10.05 20.72
CA ARG A 39 -0.05 10.26 21.87
C ARG A 39 0.68 10.80 23.08
N GLN A 40 1.86 10.26 23.40
CA GLN A 40 2.73 10.75 24.48
C GLN A 40 3.18 12.21 24.21
N GLY A 41 3.37 12.57 22.95
CA GLY A 41 3.65 13.93 22.54
C GLY A 41 2.43 14.86 22.53
N GLY A 42 1.24 14.38 22.95
CA GLY A 42 0.00 15.19 22.97
C GLY A 42 -0.65 15.35 21.59
N VAL A 43 -0.21 14.58 20.58
CA VAL A 43 -0.80 14.59 19.23
C VAL A 43 -1.95 13.58 19.17
N GLN A 44 -3.05 13.97 18.55
CA GLN A 44 -4.15 13.06 18.22
C GLN A 44 -3.94 12.52 16.79
N PRO A 45 -3.51 11.27 16.63
CA PRO A 45 -3.29 10.70 15.30
C PRO A 45 -4.62 10.45 14.58
N VAL A 46 -4.61 10.67 13.29
CA VAL A 46 -5.66 10.25 12.35
C VAL A 46 -4.96 9.44 11.26
N MET A 47 -5.47 8.29 10.95
CA MET A 47 -4.93 7.45 9.88
C MET A 47 -5.82 7.49 8.64
N MET A 48 -5.30 7.11 7.51
CA MET A 48 -6.08 6.87 6.30
C MET A 48 -5.76 5.50 5.72
N THR A 49 -6.74 4.87 5.11
CA THR A 49 -6.49 3.65 4.33
C THR A 49 -5.78 4.01 3.02
N LEU A 50 -4.83 3.17 2.60
CA LEU A 50 -4.05 3.41 1.38
C LEU A 50 -4.91 3.19 0.12
N PRO A 51 -4.71 3.97 -0.96
CA PRO A 51 -5.25 3.63 -2.27
C PRO A 51 -4.81 2.22 -2.70
N PRO A 52 -5.63 1.50 -3.48
CA PRO A 52 -5.21 0.23 -4.07
C PRO A 52 -4.10 0.45 -5.11
N ILE A 53 -3.29 -0.57 -5.35
CA ILE A 53 -2.27 -0.57 -6.41
C ILE A 53 -2.71 -1.47 -7.57
N ASP A 54 -2.07 -1.32 -8.73
CA ASP A 54 -2.24 -2.19 -9.90
C ASP A 54 -1.01 -3.09 -10.04
N GLY A 55 -1.11 -4.33 -9.57
CA GLY A 55 0.01 -5.27 -9.53
C GLY A 55 0.55 -5.64 -10.92
N GLU A 56 -0.30 -5.67 -11.95
CA GLU A 56 0.13 -5.95 -13.33
C GLU A 56 0.99 -4.81 -13.88
N ARG A 57 0.53 -3.55 -13.72
CA ARG A 57 1.29 -2.38 -14.14
C ARG A 57 2.60 -2.24 -13.37
N TYR A 58 2.57 -2.56 -12.07
CA TYR A 58 3.78 -2.50 -11.26
C TYR A 58 4.81 -3.54 -11.71
N LEU A 59 4.38 -4.76 -11.98
CA LEU A 59 5.26 -5.79 -12.55
C LEU A 59 5.82 -5.37 -13.92
N ASP A 60 4.99 -4.80 -14.79
CA ASP A 60 5.45 -4.27 -16.07
C ASP A 60 6.45 -3.13 -15.90
N PHE A 61 6.24 -2.29 -14.90
CA PHE A 61 7.16 -1.19 -14.57
C PHE A 61 8.51 -1.73 -14.07
N LEU A 62 8.52 -2.71 -13.19
CA LEU A 62 9.74 -3.34 -12.67
C LEU A 62 10.57 -3.99 -13.78
N CYS A 63 9.89 -4.61 -14.75
CA CYS A 63 10.55 -5.35 -15.84
C CYS A 63 10.97 -4.47 -17.04
N ARG A 64 10.87 -3.14 -16.93
CA ARG A 64 11.19 -2.24 -18.05
C ARG A 64 12.65 -2.29 -18.48
N ASP A 65 13.56 -2.35 -17.53
CA ASP A 65 14.97 -2.11 -17.83
C ASP A 65 15.82 -3.39 -17.86
N ASN A 66 15.78 -4.28 -16.94
CA ASN A 66 16.64 -5.45 -16.98
C ASN A 66 16.09 -6.66 -16.18
N LEU A 67 15.00 -6.52 -15.45
CA LEU A 67 14.43 -7.63 -14.69
C LEU A 67 13.63 -8.55 -15.62
N ARG A 68 13.79 -9.85 -15.43
CA ARG A 68 13.11 -10.87 -16.23
C ARG A 68 11.77 -11.22 -15.63
N ARG A 69 10.70 -10.88 -16.36
CA ARG A 69 9.32 -11.07 -15.92
C ARG A 69 9.00 -12.53 -15.57
N ASP A 70 9.51 -13.46 -16.37
CA ASP A 70 9.31 -14.90 -16.17
C ASP A 70 9.90 -15.35 -14.81
N ARG A 71 11.11 -14.93 -14.50
CA ARG A 71 11.76 -15.28 -13.24
C ARG A 71 11.06 -14.67 -12.01
N ILE A 72 10.60 -13.43 -12.14
CA ILE A 72 9.80 -12.81 -11.06
C ILE A 72 8.48 -13.58 -10.89
N LEU A 73 7.85 -13.99 -11.97
CA LEU A 73 6.61 -14.78 -11.93
C LEU A 73 6.83 -16.21 -11.43
N ASP A 74 8.00 -16.82 -11.66
CA ASP A 74 8.34 -18.12 -11.08
C ASP A 74 8.26 -18.07 -9.54
N TRP A 75 8.66 -16.94 -8.93
CA TRP A 75 8.54 -16.72 -7.50
C TRP A 75 7.14 -16.26 -7.07
N LEU A 76 6.56 -15.27 -7.75
CA LEU A 76 5.25 -14.68 -7.39
C LEU A 76 4.08 -15.65 -7.64
N GLY A 77 4.15 -16.50 -8.65
CA GLY A 77 3.06 -17.27 -9.19
C GLY A 77 2.13 -16.47 -10.12
N GLU A 78 1.70 -15.29 -9.72
CA GLU A 78 0.85 -14.39 -10.51
C GLU A 78 1.04 -12.92 -10.15
N PRO A 79 0.83 -11.96 -11.08
CA PRO A 79 1.03 -10.53 -10.83
C PRO A 79 0.18 -9.97 -9.69
N GLN A 80 -1.01 -10.51 -9.50
CA GLN A 80 -1.93 -10.08 -8.44
C GLN A 80 -1.39 -10.38 -7.03
N MET A 81 -0.34 -11.19 -6.89
CA MET A 81 0.29 -11.43 -5.61
C MET A 81 0.93 -10.13 -5.05
N ILE A 82 1.44 -9.25 -5.91
CA ILE A 82 1.95 -7.93 -5.53
C ILE A 82 0.84 -7.12 -4.84
N TYR A 83 -0.33 -7.05 -5.47
CA TYR A 83 -1.48 -6.36 -4.89
C TYR A 83 -1.91 -7.01 -3.56
N ARG A 84 -2.09 -8.32 -3.53
CA ARG A 84 -2.52 -9.03 -2.31
C ARG A 84 -1.53 -8.86 -1.16
N HIS A 85 -0.24 -8.82 -1.47
CA HIS A 85 0.78 -8.59 -0.45
C HIS A 85 0.68 -7.19 0.16
N GLN A 86 0.50 -6.15 -0.67
CA GLN A 86 0.25 -4.79 -0.18
C GLN A 86 -1.05 -4.70 0.65
N GLU A 87 -2.09 -5.48 0.30
CA GLU A 87 -3.33 -5.55 1.06
C GLU A 87 -3.12 -6.03 2.50
N LEU A 88 -2.24 -7.00 2.73
CA LEU A 88 -1.95 -7.47 4.09
C LEU A 88 -1.46 -6.34 5.01
N TYR A 89 -0.62 -5.45 4.48
CA TYR A 89 -0.15 -4.27 5.22
C TYR A 89 -1.25 -3.23 5.40
N ALA A 90 -2.04 -2.97 4.37
CA ALA A 90 -3.15 -2.04 4.43
C ALA A 90 -4.22 -2.47 5.44
N ASP A 91 -4.57 -3.75 5.44
CA ASP A 91 -5.53 -4.33 6.40
C ASP A 91 -4.97 -4.31 7.82
N THR A 92 -3.70 -4.70 8.01
CA THR A 92 -3.03 -4.64 9.32
C THR A 92 -3.06 -3.22 9.89
N ALA A 93 -2.74 -2.20 9.09
CA ALA A 93 -2.80 -0.81 9.53
C ALA A 93 -4.23 -0.37 9.90
N ALA A 94 -5.23 -0.78 9.12
CA ALA A 94 -6.63 -0.47 9.40
C ALA A 94 -7.13 -1.18 10.68
N GLU A 95 -6.76 -2.44 10.89
CA GLU A 95 -7.09 -3.17 12.12
C GLU A 95 -6.47 -2.53 13.36
N ILE A 96 -5.21 -2.10 13.29
CA ILE A 96 -4.53 -1.39 14.38
C ILE A 96 -5.30 -0.10 14.69
N ALA A 97 -5.62 0.70 13.67
CA ALA A 97 -6.40 1.93 13.87
C ALA A 97 -7.73 1.68 14.57
N LEU A 98 -8.46 0.63 14.17
CA LEU A 98 -9.74 0.24 14.78
C LEU A 98 -9.58 -0.22 16.23
N ARG A 99 -8.60 -1.08 16.52
CA ARG A 99 -8.34 -1.60 17.87
C ARG A 99 -7.94 -0.50 18.84
N GLU A 100 -7.21 0.48 18.36
CA GLU A 100 -6.72 1.61 19.16
C GLU A 100 -7.64 2.84 19.16
N ASN A 101 -8.82 2.74 18.55
CA ASN A 101 -9.79 3.83 18.42
C ASN A 101 -9.19 5.08 17.75
N ILE A 102 -8.35 4.88 16.73
CA ILE A 102 -7.80 5.96 15.91
C ILE A 102 -8.78 6.23 14.76
N PRO A 103 -9.18 7.49 14.56
CA PRO A 103 -10.01 7.85 13.43
C PRO A 103 -9.36 7.45 12.11
N LEU A 104 -10.13 6.79 11.22
CA LEU A 104 -9.65 6.25 9.96
C LEU A 104 -10.39 6.87 8.78
N ILE A 105 -9.66 7.53 7.90
CA ILE A 105 -10.20 8.12 6.67
C ILE A 105 -10.31 7.02 5.60
N PRO A 106 -11.50 6.74 5.06
CA PRO A 106 -11.74 5.59 4.19
C PRO A 106 -11.36 5.84 2.72
N VAL A 107 -10.11 6.28 2.46
CA VAL A 107 -9.61 6.58 1.11
C VAL A 107 -9.75 5.38 0.19
N ARG A 108 -9.35 4.19 0.65
CA ARG A 108 -9.41 2.98 -0.15
C ARG A 108 -10.81 2.71 -0.72
N GLN A 109 -11.84 2.84 0.10
CA GLN A 109 -13.22 2.56 -0.31
C GLN A 109 -13.69 3.50 -1.43
N THR A 110 -13.23 4.75 -1.45
CA THR A 110 -13.58 5.69 -2.52
C THR A 110 -12.95 5.29 -3.85
N PHE A 111 -11.69 4.81 -3.81
CA PHE A 111 -11.02 4.30 -5.00
C PHE A 111 -11.65 2.99 -5.51
N LEU A 112 -11.91 2.02 -4.63
CA LEU A 112 -12.50 0.74 -5.02
C LEU A 112 -13.91 0.87 -5.62
N ARG A 113 -14.68 1.90 -5.24
CA ARG A 113 -16.01 2.19 -5.80
C ARG A 113 -15.94 2.93 -7.15
N ASN A 114 -14.78 3.42 -7.53
CA ASN A 114 -14.62 4.15 -8.78
C ASN A 114 -14.51 3.19 -9.96
N HIS A 115 -15.49 3.21 -10.87
CA HIS A 115 -15.51 2.36 -12.06
C HIS A 115 -14.35 2.63 -13.04
N ARG A 116 -13.61 3.73 -12.85
CA ARG A 116 -12.45 4.11 -13.66
C ARG A 116 -11.16 4.07 -12.86
N LEU A 117 -11.04 3.13 -11.94
CA LEU A 117 -9.87 2.97 -11.06
C LEU A 117 -8.55 3.04 -11.84
N SER A 118 -8.50 2.41 -13.01
CA SER A 118 -7.30 2.41 -13.86
C SER A 118 -6.84 3.80 -14.34
N GLN A 119 -7.71 4.81 -14.30
CA GLN A 119 -7.37 6.20 -14.62
C GLN A 119 -6.82 6.97 -13.41
N LEU A 120 -7.01 6.46 -12.21
CA LEU A 120 -6.54 7.06 -10.96
C LEU A 120 -5.13 6.62 -10.58
N ILE A 121 -4.66 5.49 -11.14
CA ILE A 121 -3.36 4.90 -10.87
C ILE A 121 -2.44 5.17 -12.06
N ALA A 122 -1.23 5.64 -11.80
CA ALA A 122 -0.24 5.95 -12.82
C ALA A 122 0.29 4.70 -13.55
N ALA A 123 1.08 4.92 -14.59
CA ALA A 123 1.61 3.84 -15.42
C ALA A 123 2.57 2.88 -14.68
N ASP A 124 3.11 3.31 -13.54
CA ASP A 124 3.95 2.46 -12.68
C ASP A 124 3.15 1.54 -11.76
N GLY A 125 1.83 1.67 -11.72
CA GLY A 125 0.95 0.80 -10.93
C GLY A 125 0.82 1.16 -9.45
N ILE A 126 1.59 2.10 -8.92
CA ILE A 126 1.63 2.44 -7.48
C ILE A 126 1.34 3.91 -7.16
N HIS A 127 1.77 4.84 -8.00
CA HIS A 127 1.49 6.25 -7.77
C HIS A 127 0.11 6.67 -8.31
N LEU A 128 -0.41 7.77 -7.80
CA LEU A 128 -1.66 8.33 -8.29
C LEU A 128 -1.43 9.24 -9.51
N THR A 129 -2.42 9.28 -10.39
CA THR A 129 -2.52 10.32 -11.41
C THR A 129 -3.07 11.62 -10.81
N MET A 130 -3.09 12.73 -11.57
CA MET A 130 -3.76 13.96 -11.10
C MET A 130 -5.23 13.72 -10.70
N PRO A 131 -6.07 13.02 -11.49
CA PRO A 131 -7.42 12.65 -11.04
C PRO A 131 -7.43 11.77 -9.77
N GLY A 132 -6.42 10.92 -9.59
CA GLY A 132 -6.26 10.13 -8.36
C GLY A 132 -5.98 11.01 -7.14
N TYR A 133 -5.11 12.00 -7.27
CA TYR A 133 -4.85 12.98 -6.20
C TYR A 133 -6.06 13.88 -5.92
N GLU A 134 -6.81 14.28 -6.93
CA GLU A 134 -8.07 15.03 -6.75
C GLU A 134 -9.07 14.21 -5.93
N GLN A 135 -9.28 12.94 -6.27
CA GLN A 135 -10.16 12.05 -5.50
C GLN A 135 -9.66 11.84 -4.06
N LEU A 136 -8.37 11.69 -3.86
CA LEU A 136 -7.77 11.61 -2.51
C LEU A 136 -8.07 12.88 -1.72
N PHE A 137 -7.78 14.05 -2.30
CA PHE A 137 -8.02 15.34 -1.66
C PHE A 137 -9.48 15.55 -1.29
N ASP A 138 -10.41 15.27 -2.20
CA ASP A 138 -11.84 15.37 -1.95
C ASP A 138 -12.28 14.47 -0.78
N THR A 139 -11.76 13.24 -0.73
CA THR A 139 -12.05 12.29 0.36
C THR A 139 -11.55 12.83 1.71
N LEU A 140 -10.32 13.39 1.75
CA LEU A 140 -9.76 13.99 2.96
C LEU A 140 -10.55 15.22 3.39
N ALA A 141 -10.86 16.11 2.44
CA ALA A 141 -11.60 17.35 2.72
C ALA A 141 -13.02 17.07 3.24
N ASP A 142 -13.71 16.11 2.64
CA ASP A 142 -15.04 15.71 3.10
C ASP A 142 -15.00 15.05 4.48
N TRP A 143 -14.02 14.23 4.75
CA TRP A 143 -13.86 13.63 6.07
C TRP A 143 -13.61 14.69 7.15
N VAL A 144 -12.70 15.64 6.89
CA VAL A 144 -12.41 16.76 7.82
C VAL A 144 -13.65 17.58 8.12
N LYS A 145 -14.45 17.97 7.11
CA LYS A 145 -15.69 18.74 7.30
C LYS A 145 -16.72 18.07 8.21
N HIS A 146 -16.71 16.73 8.30
CA HIS A 146 -17.72 15.98 9.03
C HIS A 146 -17.21 15.45 10.39
N ASN A 147 -15.92 15.53 10.67
CA ASN A 147 -15.33 14.91 11.87
C ASN A 147 -14.49 15.88 12.73
N ILE A 148 -14.20 17.06 12.22
CA ILE A 148 -13.51 18.15 12.95
C ILE A 148 -14.37 19.43 12.91
#